data_4e3f58c8b79d95ff24307f4ef7f668e9
#
_entry.id   4e3f58c8b79d95ff24307f4ef7f668e9
#
_cell.length_a   1.000
_cell.length_b   1.000
_cell.length_c   1.000
_cell.angle_alpha   90.00
_cell.angle_beta   90.00
_cell.angle_gamma   90.00
#
_symmetry.space_group_name_H-M   'P 1'
#
loop_
_entity.id
_entity.type
_entity.pdbx_description
1 polymer ?
#
loop_
_entity_poly.entity_id
_entity_poly.type
_entity_poly.pdbx_seq_one_letter_code
_entity_poly.pdbx_strand_id
1 'polypeptide(L)'
;MSPPKTVQPDRPAPPSGRARLFVALWPDVTTRSRLAAQRDACRLPPGARAVSDANLHATLHFIGAVDRERIPALWAALSEVQPRPVCLTAASLAVWKGGTVVLQLQGDAALTALHADTGAALLACGIALDARPFAPHVTLARGAAGVELPPAPDPLAWRTTGFALVESTGGSPSAYRVLALR
;
A
#
# COMPACT_ATOMS: atom_id res chain seq x y z
N MET A 1 -21.78 -6.97 -52.80
CA MET A 1 -22.32 -6.89 -51.42
C MET A 1 -21.12 -6.88 -50.49
N SER A 2 -20.80 -5.71 -49.91
CA SER A 2 -19.71 -5.56 -48.94
C SER A 2 -20.25 -5.95 -47.55
N PRO A 3 -19.45 -6.63 -46.69
CA PRO A 3 -19.89 -7.03 -45.38
C PRO A 3 -20.01 -5.78 -44.44
N PRO A 4 -20.93 -5.81 -43.48
CA PRO A 4 -21.13 -4.70 -42.57
C PRO A 4 -19.91 -4.50 -41.66
N LYS A 5 -19.47 -3.25 -41.52
CA LYS A 5 -18.43 -2.86 -40.55
C LYS A 5 -18.97 -3.08 -39.13
N THR A 6 -18.35 -4.02 -38.41
CA THR A 6 -18.59 -4.20 -36.97
C THR A 6 -18.11 -2.94 -36.23
N VAL A 7 -19.04 -2.15 -35.73
CA VAL A 7 -18.76 -1.02 -34.84
C VAL A 7 -18.34 -1.64 -33.51
N GLN A 8 -17.06 -1.57 -33.17
CA GLN A 8 -16.59 -1.86 -31.81
C GLN A 8 -17.21 -0.81 -30.86
N PRO A 9 -17.76 -1.24 -29.72
CA PRO A 9 -18.25 -0.28 -28.73
C PRO A 9 -17.08 0.60 -28.28
N ASP A 10 -17.33 1.90 -28.29
CA ASP A 10 -16.41 2.97 -27.91
C ASP A 10 -15.84 2.66 -26.51
N ARG A 11 -14.57 2.28 -26.45
CA ARG A 11 -13.86 2.07 -25.18
C ARG A 11 -13.70 3.47 -24.57
N PRO A 12 -14.25 3.74 -23.37
CA PRO A 12 -14.13 5.06 -22.78
C PRO A 12 -12.67 5.50 -22.75
N ALA A 13 -12.38 6.71 -23.23
CA ALA A 13 -11.05 7.28 -23.20
C ALA A 13 -10.49 7.22 -21.76
N PRO A 14 -9.22 6.81 -21.56
CA PRO A 14 -8.64 6.77 -20.22
C PRO A 14 -8.70 8.17 -19.60
N PRO A 15 -8.97 8.27 -18.28
CA PRO A 15 -9.04 9.57 -17.61
C PRO A 15 -7.69 10.28 -17.75
N SER A 16 -7.73 11.50 -18.29
CA SER A 16 -6.55 12.36 -18.42
C SER A 16 -6.04 12.82 -17.06
N GLY A 17 -4.73 13.12 -16.96
CA GLY A 17 -4.10 13.64 -15.76
C GLY A 17 -3.16 12.63 -15.06
N ARG A 18 -2.62 13.04 -13.91
CA ARG A 18 -1.65 12.26 -13.15
C ARG A 18 -2.31 11.56 -11.96
N ALA A 19 -1.80 10.38 -11.62
CA ALA A 19 -2.20 9.60 -10.45
C ALA A 19 -0.99 9.38 -9.54
N ARG A 20 -1.16 9.47 -8.21
CA ARG A 20 -0.14 9.04 -7.25
C ARG A 20 -0.41 7.59 -6.87
N LEU A 21 0.53 6.71 -7.21
CA LEU A 21 0.37 5.28 -7.06
C LEU A 21 1.38 4.69 -6.06
N PHE A 22 1.01 3.56 -5.50
CA PHE A 22 1.88 2.71 -4.68
C PHE A 22 1.42 1.25 -4.77
N VAL A 23 2.34 0.33 -4.48
CA VAL A 23 2.05 -1.10 -4.32
C VAL A 23 2.05 -1.42 -2.83
N ALA A 24 1.06 -2.17 -2.36
CA ALA A 24 0.90 -2.48 -0.95
C ALA A 24 0.30 -3.86 -0.70
N LEU A 25 0.61 -4.43 0.46
CA LEU A 25 -0.18 -5.49 1.05
C LEU A 25 -1.44 -4.87 1.65
N TRP A 26 -2.60 -5.38 1.21
CA TRP A 26 -3.90 -4.85 1.63
C TRP A 26 -4.55 -5.83 2.61
N PRO A 27 -4.86 -5.41 3.84
CA PRO A 27 -5.37 -6.32 4.85
C PRO A 27 -6.80 -6.74 4.56
N ASP A 28 -7.14 -7.97 4.91
CA ASP A 28 -8.52 -8.42 5.04
C ASP A 28 -9.24 -7.73 6.21
N VAL A 29 -10.52 -7.99 6.37
CA VAL A 29 -11.35 -7.36 7.42
C VAL A 29 -10.81 -7.69 8.82
N THR A 30 -10.42 -8.93 9.08
CA THR A 30 -9.92 -9.38 10.39
C THR A 30 -8.58 -8.73 10.73
N THR A 31 -7.63 -8.76 9.80
CA THR A 31 -6.33 -8.11 9.95
C THR A 31 -6.48 -6.60 10.13
N ARG A 32 -7.37 -5.98 9.35
CA ARG A 32 -7.66 -4.54 9.44
C ARG A 32 -8.19 -4.15 10.82
N SER A 33 -9.10 -4.93 11.37
CA SER A 33 -9.63 -4.69 12.73
C SER A 33 -8.54 -4.78 13.79
N ARG A 34 -7.63 -5.75 13.67
CA ARG A 34 -6.47 -5.86 14.58
C ARG A 34 -5.50 -4.68 14.43
N LEU A 35 -5.23 -4.22 13.21
CA LEU A 35 -4.42 -3.03 12.96
C LEU A 35 -5.06 -1.77 13.52
N ALA A 36 -6.39 -1.64 13.41
CA ALA A 36 -7.14 -0.54 14.01
C ALA A 36 -7.04 -0.56 15.55
N ALA A 37 -7.14 -1.73 16.18
CA ALA A 37 -6.95 -1.87 17.64
C ALA A 37 -5.54 -1.44 18.08
N GLN A 38 -4.48 -1.79 17.32
CA GLN A 38 -3.11 -1.30 17.57
C GLN A 38 -3.03 0.22 17.52
N ARG A 39 -3.67 0.85 16.53
CA ARG A 39 -3.74 2.30 16.42
C ARG A 39 -4.46 2.93 17.61
N ASP A 40 -5.59 2.36 18.00
CA ASP A 40 -6.47 2.90 19.04
C ASP A 40 -5.88 2.73 20.45
N ALA A 41 -4.93 1.79 20.62
CA ALA A 41 -4.15 1.64 21.83
C ALA A 41 -3.10 2.77 22.02
N CYS A 42 -2.75 3.49 20.95
CA CYS A 42 -1.84 4.63 21.03
C CYS A 42 -2.59 5.88 21.55
N ARG A 43 -2.07 6.52 22.60
CA ARG A 43 -2.64 7.79 23.11
C ARG A 43 -2.15 8.95 22.27
N LEU A 44 -2.89 9.27 21.22
CA LEU A 44 -2.54 10.31 20.28
C LEU A 44 -2.72 11.71 20.93
N PRO A 45 -1.75 12.63 20.79
CA PRO A 45 -1.88 13.99 21.27
C PRO A 45 -2.89 14.81 20.42
N PRO A 46 -3.39 15.93 20.95
CA PRO A 46 -4.23 16.85 20.18
C PRO A 46 -3.59 17.27 18.85
N GLY A 47 -4.37 17.28 17.78
CA GLY A 47 -3.91 17.62 16.43
C GLY A 47 -3.27 16.47 15.65
N ALA A 48 -2.96 15.34 16.27
CA ALA A 48 -2.57 14.13 15.57
C ALA A 48 -3.72 13.59 14.72
N ARG A 49 -3.36 12.96 13.60
CA ARG A 49 -4.32 12.37 12.67
C ARG A 49 -4.15 10.86 12.61
N ALA A 50 -5.09 10.13 13.19
CA ALA A 50 -5.17 8.68 13.05
C ALA A 50 -5.43 8.31 11.58
N VAL A 51 -4.79 7.23 11.10
CA VAL A 51 -5.10 6.66 9.79
C VAL A 51 -6.45 5.94 9.89
N SER A 52 -7.35 6.21 8.96
CA SER A 52 -8.66 5.53 8.92
C SER A 52 -8.49 4.03 8.69
N ASP A 53 -9.41 3.22 9.18
CA ASP A 53 -9.36 1.76 9.03
C ASP A 53 -9.21 1.34 7.58
N ALA A 54 -9.97 1.98 6.68
CA ALA A 54 -9.94 1.70 5.25
C ALA A 54 -8.56 1.95 4.61
N ASN A 55 -7.70 2.75 5.25
CA ASN A 55 -6.39 3.15 4.73
C ASN A 55 -5.21 2.42 5.40
N LEU A 56 -5.46 1.54 6.37
CA LEU A 56 -4.41 0.74 7.01
C LEU A 56 -3.86 -0.28 6.00
N HIS A 57 -2.55 -0.24 5.74
CA HIS A 57 -1.87 -1.12 4.79
C HIS A 57 -0.36 -1.16 5.06
N ALA A 58 0.35 -2.13 4.48
CA ALA A 58 1.80 -2.14 4.44
C ALA A 58 2.30 -1.85 3.02
N THR A 59 2.98 -0.72 2.83
CA THR A 59 3.51 -0.33 1.51
C THR A 59 4.70 -1.22 1.13
N LEU A 60 4.68 -1.76 -0.09
CA LEU A 60 5.83 -2.41 -0.72
C LEU A 60 6.67 -1.36 -1.46
N HIS A 61 6.08 -0.62 -2.41
CA HIS A 61 6.78 0.37 -3.22
C HIS A 61 5.95 1.62 -3.44
N PHE A 62 6.54 2.79 -3.28
CA PHE A 62 5.97 4.03 -3.77
C PHE A 62 6.34 4.22 -5.25
N ILE A 63 5.33 4.40 -6.11
CA ILE A 63 5.51 4.68 -7.54
C ILE A 63 5.56 6.20 -7.76
N GLY A 64 4.85 6.95 -6.93
CA GLY A 64 4.73 8.41 -7.06
C GLY A 64 3.71 8.83 -8.10
N ALA A 65 3.88 10.04 -8.64
CA ALA A 65 2.95 10.60 -9.62
C ALA A 65 3.31 10.14 -11.04
N VAL A 66 2.41 9.44 -11.69
CA VAL A 66 2.53 8.97 -13.08
C VAL A 66 1.31 9.41 -13.90
N ASP A 67 1.46 9.45 -15.23
CA ASP A 67 0.34 9.69 -16.12
C ASP A 67 -0.63 8.49 -16.07
N ARG A 68 -1.94 8.76 -16.00
CA ARG A 68 -2.97 7.71 -15.83
C ARG A 68 -2.95 6.68 -16.95
N GLU A 69 -2.54 7.09 -18.14
CA GLU A 69 -2.39 6.21 -19.31
C GLU A 69 -1.37 5.08 -19.09
N ARG A 70 -0.41 5.26 -18.16
CA ARG A 70 0.58 4.26 -17.80
C ARG A 70 0.05 3.18 -16.84
N ILE A 71 -1.10 3.40 -16.19
CA ILE A 71 -1.65 2.46 -15.20
C ILE A 71 -1.86 1.05 -15.78
N PRO A 72 -2.45 0.87 -16.98
CA PRO A 72 -2.62 -0.47 -17.54
C PRO A 72 -1.30 -1.21 -17.77
N ALA A 73 -0.26 -0.52 -18.26
CA ALA A 73 1.06 -1.11 -18.48
C ALA A 73 1.77 -1.48 -17.17
N LEU A 74 1.68 -0.60 -16.16
CA LEU A 74 2.20 -0.89 -14.82
C LEU A 74 1.51 -2.10 -14.20
N TRP A 75 0.19 -2.19 -14.34
CA TRP A 75 -0.54 -3.33 -13.81
C TRP A 75 -0.23 -4.62 -14.57
N ALA A 76 -0.10 -4.56 -15.91
CA ALA A 76 0.29 -5.72 -16.70
C ALA A 76 1.64 -6.29 -16.23
N ALA A 77 2.66 -5.44 -16.03
CA ALA A 77 3.96 -5.88 -15.52
C ALA A 77 3.87 -6.46 -14.09
N LEU A 78 3.11 -5.83 -13.20
CA LEU A 78 2.89 -6.33 -11.85
C LEU A 78 2.11 -7.65 -11.82
N SER A 79 1.20 -7.87 -12.79
CA SER A 79 0.42 -9.11 -12.87
C SER A 79 1.26 -10.33 -13.24
N GLU A 80 2.46 -10.14 -13.81
CA GLU A 80 3.39 -11.25 -14.09
C GLU A 80 4.11 -11.73 -12.82
N VAL A 81 4.14 -10.93 -11.76
CA VAL A 81 4.73 -11.32 -10.48
C VAL A 81 3.91 -12.45 -9.87
N GLN A 82 4.56 -13.56 -9.56
CA GLN A 82 3.88 -14.73 -9.01
C GLN A 82 3.40 -14.46 -7.58
N PRO A 83 2.11 -14.65 -7.28
CA PRO A 83 1.58 -14.56 -5.92
C PRO A 83 2.25 -15.60 -5.03
N ARG A 84 2.55 -15.25 -3.81
CA ARG A 84 3.11 -16.18 -2.83
C ARG A 84 2.56 -15.90 -1.43
N PRO A 85 2.34 -16.94 -0.61
CA PRO A 85 1.95 -16.73 0.77
C PRO A 85 3.07 -16.01 1.51
N VAL A 86 2.75 -14.86 2.10
CA VAL A 86 3.66 -14.10 2.98
C VAL A 86 3.05 -14.02 4.37
N CYS A 87 3.91 -14.01 5.38
CA CYS A 87 3.52 -13.85 6.77
C CYS A 87 4.26 -12.66 7.38
N LEU A 88 3.49 -11.77 8.03
CA LEU A 88 4.01 -10.64 8.78
C LEU A 88 3.56 -10.75 10.23
N THR A 89 4.44 -10.40 11.14
CA THR A 89 4.13 -10.31 12.58
C THR A 89 4.42 -8.91 13.09
N ALA A 90 3.66 -8.48 14.12
CA ALA A 90 3.97 -7.24 14.81
C ALA A 90 5.30 -7.37 15.55
N ALA A 91 6.19 -6.40 15.36
CA ALA A 91 7.51 -6.37 15.97
C ALA A 91 7.60 -5.28 17.06
N SER A 92 7.30 -4.04 16.72
CA SER A 92 7.36 -2.92 17.65
C SER A 92 6.51 -1.75 17.19
N LEU A 93 6.16 -0.86 18.11
CA LEU A 93 5.62 0.46 17.82
C LEU A 93 6.74 1.49 17.84
N ALA A 94 6.73 2.43 16.91
CA ALA A 94 7.76 3.47 16.84
C ALA A 94 7.17 4.81 16.36
N VAL A 95 7.85 5.89 16.72
CA VAL A 95 7.59 7.23 16.19
C VAL A 95 8.72 7.60 15.24
N TRP A 96 8.41 7.75 13.97
CA TRP A 96 9.36 8.18 12.96
C TRP A 96 9.37 9.70 12.81
N LYS A 97 10.35 10.22 12.07
CA LYS A 97 10.50 11.64 11.80
C LYS A 97 9.17 12.29 11.39
N GLY A 98 8.87 13.47 11.95
CA GLY A 98 7.63 14.20 11.70
C GLY A 98 6.41 13.67 12.47
N GLY A 99 6.63 12.87 13.54
CA GLY A 99 5.55 12.36 14.39
C GLY A 99 4.70 11.30 13.67
N THR A 100 5.29 10.50 12.79
CA THR A 100 4.60 9.38 12.14
C THR A 100 4.67 8.17 13.05
N VAL A 101 3.54 7.75 13.59
CA VAL A 101 3.42 6.51 14.39
C VAL A 101 3.30 5.33 13.45
N VAL A 102 4.13 4.33 13.65
CA VAL A 102 4.15 3.11 12.84
C VAL A 102 4.14 1.85 13.70
N LEU A 103 3.43 0.83 13.23
CA LEU A 103 3.62 -0.53 13.64
C LEU A 103 4.67 -1.15 12.71
N GLN A 104 5.86 -1.40 13.24
CA GLN A 104 6.92 -2.11 12.52
C GLN A 104 6.54 -3.59 12.45
N LEU A 105 6.75 -4.17 11.28
CA LEU A 105 6.44 -5.56 11.02
C LEU A 105 7.71 -6.35 10.72
N GLN A 106 7.73 -7.59 11.14
CA GLN A 106 8.70 -8.57 10.69
C GLN A 106 8.04 -9.47 9.65
N GLY A 107 8.65 -9.56 8.48
CA GLY A 107 8.22 -10.43 7.39
C GLY A 107 9.12 -11.65 7.24
N ASP A 108 8.63 -12.65 6.55
CA ASP A 108 9.38 -13.84 6.16
C ASP A 108 10.20 -13.63 4.87
N ALA A 109 10.94 -14.65 4.45
CA ALA A 109 11.71 -14.63 3.21
C ALA A 109 10.82 -14.46 1.97
N ALA A 110 9.56 -14.93 2.03
CA ALA A 110 8.61 -14.77 0.94
C ALA A 110 8.21 -13.30 0.75
N LEU A 111 8.08 -12.52 1.83
CA LEU A 111 7.85 -11.08 1.74
C LEU A 111 9.04 -10.36 1.09
N THR A 112 10.26 -10.72 1.47
CA THR A 112 11.48 -10.15 0.88
C THR A 112 11.53 -10.43 -0.64
N ALA A 113 11.23 -11.65 -1.04
CA ALA A 113 11.18 -12.04 -2.44
C ALA A 113 10.03 -11.31 -3.19
N LEU A 114 8.84 -11.20 -2.60
CA LEU A 114 7.72 -10.45 -3.20
C LEU A 114 8.07 -8.96 -3.41
N HIS A 115 8.74 -8.35 -2.43
CA HIS A 115 9.23 -6.97 -2.55
C HIS A 115 10.25 -6.85 -3.69
N ALA A 116 11.22 -7.77 -3.80
CA ALA A 116 12.20 -7.76 -4.88
C ALA A 116 11.56 -7.92 -6.26
N ASP A 117 10.63 -8.87 -6.43
CA ASP A 117 9.98 -9.18 -7.70
C ASP A 117 9.07 -8.01 -8.16
N THR A 118 8.28 -7.44 -7.24
CA THR A 118 7.45 -6.26 -7.55
C THR A 118 8.32 -5.05 -7.88
N GLY A 119 9.45 -4.90 -7.20
CA GLY A 119 10.45 -3.86 -7.49
C GLY A 119 11.05 -4.01 -8.88
N ALA A 120 11.47 -5.23 -9.26
CA ALA A 120 12.00 -5.51 -10.59
C ALA A 120 10.99 -5.21 -11.71
N ALA A 121 9.73 -5.59 -11.52
CA ALA A 121 8.65 -5.27 -12.47
C ALA A 121 8.45 -3.76 -12.64
N LEU A 122 8.50 -2.99 -11.56
CA LEU A 122 8.39 -1.53 -11.61
C LEU A 122 9.61 -0.87 -12.26
N LEU A 123 10.82 -1.34 -11.97
CA LEU A 123 12.07 -0.87 -12.61
C LEU A 123 12.04 -1.11 -14.11
N ALA A 124 11.57 -2.28 -14.56
CA ALA A 124 11.39 -2.59 -15.99
C ALA A 124 10.41 -1.63 -16.69
N CYS A 125 9.45 -1.08 -15.93
CA CYS A 125 8.55 -0.02 -16.41
C CYS A 125 9.16 1.40 -16.30
N GLY A 126 10.43 1.55 -15.92
CA GLY A 126 11.09 2.85 -15.77
C GLY A 126 10.63 3.65 -14.54
N ILE A 127 10.13 2.99 -13.51
CA ILE A 127 9.80 3.62 -12.23
C ILE A 127 11.05 3.65 -11.36
N ALA A 128 11.47 4.84 -10.93
CA ALA A 128 12.54 4.97 -9.94
C ALA A 128 12.01 4.57 -8.56
N LEU A 129 12.69 3.63 -7.90
CA LEU A 129 12.33 3.16 -6.57
C LEU A 129 13.16 3.86 -5.50
N ASP A 130 12.64 3.86 -4.28
CA ASP A 130 13.36 4.35 -3.09
C ASP A 130 14.57 3.44 -2.82
N ALA A 131 15.75 4.02 -2.67
CA ALA A 131 17.00 3.30 -2.40
C ALA A 131 17.16 2.89 -0.93
N ARG A 132 16.27 3.34 -0.04
CA ARG A 132 16.33 2.97 1.38
C ARG A 132 16.02 1.48 1.57
N PRO A 133 16.64 0.82 2.56
CA PRO A 133 16.28 -0.56 2.89
C PRO A 133 14.79 -0.71 3.16
N PHE A 134 14.21 -1.79 2.67
CA PHE A 134 12.81 -2.11 2.92
C PHE A 134 12.58 -2.40 4.39
N ALA A 135 11.74 -1.60 5.02
CA ALA A 135 11.31 -1.75 6.41
C ALA A 135 9.78 -1.90 6.44
N PRO A 136 9.25 -3.12 6.47
CA PRO A 136 7.81 -3.34 6.44
C PRO A 136 7.14 -2.73 7.67
N HIS A 137 6.10 -1.92 7.45
CA HIS A 137 5.38 -1.23 8.51
C HIS A 137 3.96 -0.85 8.08
N VAL A 138 3.10 -0.61 9.06
CA VAL A 138 1.80 0.05 8.88
C VAL A 138 1.85 1.42 9.54
N THR A 139 1.53 2.48 8.80
CA THR A 139 1.35 3.81 9.40
C THR A 139 0.03 3.84 10.16
N LEU A 140 0.09 4.17 11.46
CA LEU A 140 -1.08 4.24 12.34
C LEU A 140 -1.58 5.68 12.53
N ALA A 141 -0.68 6.65 12.65
CA ALA A 141 -1.02 8.07 12.79
C ALA A 141 0.07 8.99 12.25
N ARG A 142 -0.27 10.24 12.05
CA ARG A 142 0.66 11.30 11.57
C ARG A 142 0.51 12.55 12.43
N GLY A 143 1.60 13.33 12.53
CA GLY A 143 1.64 14.56 13.34
C GLY A 143 1.49 14.28 14.84
N ALA A 144 1.88 13.09 15.29
CA ALA A 144 1.72 12.62 16.66
C ALA A 144 3.03 12.71 17.46
N ALA A 145 3.74 13.83 17.35
CA ALA A 145 4.88 14.10 18.25
C ALA A 145 4.39 14.11 19.71
N GLY A 146 5.08 13.35 20.58
CA GLY A 146 4.67 13.22 21.99
C GLY A 146 3.58 12.19 22.24
N VAL A 147 3.29 11.31 21.28
CA VAL A 147 2.38 10.15 21.48
C VAL A 147 2.89 9.24 22.59
N GLU A 148 1.98 8.75 23.42
CA GLU A 148 2.26 7.67 24.36
C GLU A 148 1.94 6.34 23.68
N LEU A 149 3.00 5.53 23.45
CA LEU A 149 2.87 4.21 22.88
C LEU A 149 2.72 3.16 23.98
N PRO A 150 1.91 2.10 23.76
CA PRO A 150 1.95 0.93 24.64
C PRO A 150 3.36 0.31 24.62
N PRO A 151 3.75 -0.40 25.71
CA PRO A 151 5.10 -0.95 25.86
C PRO A 151 5.45 -2.00 24.82
N ALA A 152 4.44 -2.67 24.27
CA ALA A 152 4.57 -3.63 23.18
C ALA A 152 3.29 -3.60 22.32
N PRO A 153 3.36 -3.96 21.04
CA PRO A 153 2.18 -4.19 20.23
C PRO A 153 1.47 -5.48 20.65
N ASP A 154 0.16 -5.53 20.45
CA ASP A 154 -0.57 -6.80 20.56
C ASP A 154 -0.07 -7.79 19.50
N PRO A 155 -0.06 -9.10 19.80
CA PRO A 155 0.33 -10.10 18.83
C PRO A 155 -0.52 -10.02 17.55
N LEU A 156 0.15 -9.91 16.41
CA LEU A 156 -0.47 -9.90 15.09
C LEU A 156 0.24 -10.93 14.22
N ALA A 157 -0.53 -11.81 13.59
CA ALA A 157 -0.10 -12.63 12.47
C ALA A 157 -0.97 -12.26 11.27
N TRP A 158 -0.37 -11.58 10.32
CA TRP A 158 -1.02 -11.17 9.07
C TRP A 158 -0.51 -12.05 7.94
N ARG A 159 -1.41 -12.88 7.40
CA ARG A 159 -1.14 -13.75 6.25
C ARG A 159 -1.87 -13.21 5.03
N THR A 160 -1.16 -13.11 3.91
CA THR A 160 -1.73 -12.72 2.62
C THR A 160 -0.99 -13.42 1.49
N THR A 161 -1.61 -13.57 0.33
CA THR A 161 -0.99 -14.20 -0.84
C THR A 161 -0.69 -13.21 -1.94
N GLY A 162 -1.21 -11.99 -1.86
CA GLY A 162 -1.14 -11.04 -2.96
C GLY A 162 -0.84 -9.62 -2.50
N PHE A 163 -0.91 -8.71 -3.46
CA PHE A 163 -0.70 -7.29 -3.27
C PHE A 163 -1.71 -6.46 -4.08
N ALA A 164 -1.80 -5.18 -3.77
CA ALA A 164 -2.67 -4.23 -4.45
C ALA A 164 -1.86 -3.14 -5.15
N LEU A 165 -2.33 -2.71 -6.34
CA LEU A 165 -1.98 -1.41 -6.91
C LEU A 165 -3.01 -0.39 -6.40
N VAL A 166 -2.54 0.67 -5.75
CA VAL A 166 -3.38 1.62 -5.04
C VAL A 166 -3.10 3.05 -5.52
N GLU A 167 -4.15 3.83 -5.67
CA GLU A 167 -4.09 5.26 -5.92
C GLU A 167 -4.35 6.06 -4.65
N SER A 168 -3.49 7.04 -4.38
CA SER A 168 -3.76 8.09 -3.40
C SER A 168 -4.52 9.22 -4.10
N THR A 169 -5.79 9.40 -3.75
CA THR A 169 -6.66 10.40 -4.39
C THR A 169 -6.47 11.81 -3.83
N GLY A 170 -5.60 11.95 -2.83
CA GLY A 170 -5.40 13.24 -2.15
C GLY A 170 -6.53 13.54 -1.15
N GLY A 171 -6.52 14.78 -0.63
CA GLY A 171 -7.51 15.22 0.35
C GLY A 171 -7.01 15.11 1.80
N SER A 172 -7.86 15.61 2.72
CA SER A 172 -7.63 15.48 4.16
C SER A 172 -8.95 15.05 4.81
N PRO A 173 -9.02 13.80 5.35
CA PRO A 173 -7.98 12.77 5.36
C PRO A 173 -7.67 12.22 3.95
N SER A 174 -6.44 11.74 3.75
CA SER A 174 -6.08 11.08 2.49
C SER A 174 -6.98 9.88 2.24
N ALA A 175 -7.52 9.76 1.03
CA ALA A 175 -8.26 8.59 0.61
C ALA A 175 -7.41 7.73 -0.33
N TYR A 176 -7.53 6.41 -0.20
CA TYR A 176 -6.88 5.44 -1.06
C TYR A 176 -7.92 4.65 -1.82
N ARG A 177 -7.64 4.42 -3.09
CA ARG A 177 -8.48 3.61 -3.97
C ARG A 177 -7.66 2.44 -4.50
N VAL A 178 -8.06 1.22 -4.14
CA VAL A 178 -7.49 0.02 -4.74
C VAL A 178 -7.92 -0.03 -6.19
N LEU A 179 -6.95 -0.03 -7.10
CA LEU A 179 -7.18 -0.09 -8.54
C LEU A 179 -7.23 -1.52 -9.03
N ALA A 180 -6.39 -2.38 -8.46
CA ALA A 180 -6.30 -3.78 -8.82
C ALA A 180 -5.70 -4.61 -7.66
N LEU A 181 -6.04 -5.90 -7.64
CA LEU A 181 -5.54 -6.91 -6.68
C LEU A 181 -4.91 -8.07 -7.46
N ARG A 182 -3.78 -8.55 -6.95
CA ARG A 182 -3.10 -9.74 -7.45
C ARG A 182 -3.17 -10.85 -6.43
#